data_7974532e64a5c04895c8dad0a900fc1b
#
_entry.id   7974532e64a5c04895c8dad0a900fc1b
#
_cell.length_a   1.000
_cell.length_b   1.000
_cell.length_c   1.000
_cell.angle_alpha   90.00
_cell.angle_beta   90.00
_cell.angle_gamma   90.00
#
_symmetry.space_group_name_H-M   'P 1'
#
loop_
_entity.id
_entity.type
_entity.pdbx_description
1 polymer ?
#
loop_
_entity_poly.entity_id
_entity_poly.type
_entity_poly.pdbx_seq_one_letter_code
_entity_poly.pdbx_strand_id
1 'polypeptide(L)'
;MTKKLFQKLLHKSGKNYTVDPAIPDGFFRKILSQRITMLIRGYLKLGKKVYIGPGCTITNKRNIDFGNNVTIAHNTKIDGYASERLSIGNGSSIGAYSLIRCTSHPSKYGKGLTIGNNSAMGRFTEFGAAGGIEIGNDVIMGSYVSFHSENHNFANTTKLIREQGVTSKGIKIGNNVWVGAKVTFLDGCVVGNHCVVAAGAVVNGVFPDNCVIGGVPAKIIKNIE
;
A
#
# COMPACT_ATOMS: atom_id res chain seq x y z
N MET A 1 11.43 -31.61 -7.90
CA MET A 1 12.56 -30.70 -8.20
C MET A 1 12.19 -29.22 -8.05
N THR A 2 11.10 -28.77 -8.61
CA THR A 2 10.65 -27.35 -8.60
C THR A 2 10.34 -26.82 -7.20
N LYS A 3 9.66 -27.61 -6.33
CA LYS A 3 9.39 -27.22 -4.92
C LYS A 3 10.69 -26.96 -4.14
N LYS A 4 11.70 -27.82 -4.27
CA LYS A 4 12.98 -27.64 -3.58
C LYS A 4 13.71 -26.36 -4.02
N LEU A 5 13.67 -26.05 -5.31
CA LEU A 5 14.22 -24.80 -5.84
C LEU A 5 13.46 -23.61 -5.30
N PHE A 6 12.12 -23.66 -5.32
CA PHE A 6 11.28 -22.58 -4.81
C PHE A 6 11.51 -22.35 -3.32
N GLN A 7 11.60 -23.41 -2.51
CA GLN A 7 11.93 -23.31 -1.09
C GLN A 7 13.29 -22.65 -0.83
N LYS A 8 14.32 -23.02 -1.61
CA LYS A 8 15.63 -22.34 -1.55
C LYS A 8 15.55 -20.85 -1.85
N LEU A 9 14.77 -20.46 -2.85
CA LEU A 9 14.58 -19.06 -3.23
C LEU A 9 13.82 -18.27 -2.15
N LEU A 10 12.83 -18.89 -1.49
CA LEU A 10 12.12 -18.29 -0.37
C LEU A 10 13.08 -17.98 0.78
N HIS A 11 13.86 -18.95 1.24
CA HIS A 11 14.84 -18.73 2.31
C HIS A 11 15.86 -17.65 1.94
N LYS A 12 16.37 -17.66 0.71
CA LYS A 12 17.28 -16.62 0.22
C LYS A 12 16.65 -15.22 0.17
N SER A 13 15.33 -15.13 0.11
CA SER A 13 14.57 -13.86 0.15
C SER A 13 14.14 -13.45 1.56
N GLY A 14 14.61 -14.15 2.61
CA GLY A 14 14.32 -13.84 4.01
C GLY A 14 12.97 -14.39 4.51
N LYS A 15 12.30 -15.25 3.73
CA LYS A 15 11.00 -15.84 4.13
C LYS A 15 11.18 -17.20 4.78
N ASN A 16 10.80 -17.35 6.03
CA ASN A 16 11.07 -18.52 6.88
C ASN A 16 9.87 -19.49 7.00
N TYR A 17 9.07 -19.64 5.95
CA TYR A 17 8.01 -20.65 5.95
C TYR A 17 8.33 -21.83 5.02
N THR A 18 7.83 -23.01 5.40
CA THR A 18 7.96 -24.22 4.60
C THR A 18 6.81 -24.33 3.60
N VAL A 19 7.16 -24.68 2.36
CA VAL A 19 6.17 -24.92 1.31
C VAL A 19 5.36 -26.17 1.62
N ASP A 20 4.04 -26.07 1.58
CA ASP A 20 3.14 -27.22 1.77
C ASP A 20 3.41 -28.30 0.68
N PRO A 21 3.71 -29.55 1.12
CA PRO A 21 3.99 -30.63 0.19
C PRO A 21 2.79 -31.03 -0.70
N ALA A 22 1.57 -30.72 -0.29
CA ALA A 22 0.37 -31.03 -1.07
C ALA A 22 0.20 -30.16 -2.33
N ILE A 23 0.81 -28.96 -2.37
CA ILE A 23 0.68 -28.04 -3.53
C ILE A 23 1.39 -28.64 -4.75
N PRO A 24 0.71 -28.78 -5.91
CA PRO A 24 1.33 -29.35 -7.13
C PRO A 24 2.53 -28.58 -7.65
N ASP A 25 3.54 -29.27 -8.21
CA ASP A 25 4.73 -28.64 -8.80
C ASP A 25 4.41 -27.62 -9.93
N GLY A 26 3.30 -27.82 -10.64
CA GLY A 26 2.83 -26.89 -11.68
C GLY A 26 2.55 -25.47 -11.15
N PHE A 27 2.05 -25.37 -9.94
CA PHE A 27 1.82 -24.08 -9.27
C PHE A 27 3.14 -23.30 -9.11
N PHE A 28 4.20 -23.95 -8.64
CA PHE A 28 5.51 -23.32 -8.44
C PHE A 28 6.18 -22.95 -9.76
N ARG A 29 6.03 -23.79 -10.81
CA ARG A 29 6.53 -23.47 -12.17
C ARG A 29 5.88 -22.20 -12.69
N LYS A 30 4.55 -22.07 -12.54
CA LYS A 30 3.81 -20.88 -12.94
C LYS A 30 4.30 -19.62 -12.18
N ILE A 31 4.45 -19.71 -10.86
CA ILE A 31 4.95 -18.58 -10.07
C ILE A 31 6.37 -18.19 -10.50
N LEU A 32 7.27 -19.15 -10.65
CA LEU A 32 8.66 -18.87 -11.04
C LEU A 32 8.74 -18.20 -12.42
N SER A 33 8.00 -18.70 -13.42
CA SER A 33 7.96 -18.09 -14.76
C SER A 33 7.40 -16.67 -14.73
N GLN A 34 6.33 -16.45 -13.95
CA GLN A 34 5.76 -15.11 -13.75
C GLN A 34 6.78 -14.17 -13.07
N ARG A 35 7.47 -14.64 -12.04
CA ARG A 35 8.49 -13.84 -11.33
C ARG A 35 9.63 -13.44 -12.25
N ILE A 36 10.10 -14.34 -13.11
CA ILE A 36 11.16 -14.05 -14.09
C ILE A 36 10.71 -12.95 -15.05
N THR A 37 9.53 -13.08 -15.66
CA THR A 37 9.01 -12.07 -16.58
C THR A 37 8.75 -10.72 -15.92
N MET A 38 8.29 -10.73 -14.66
CA MET A 38 8.11 -9.51 -13.88
C MET A 38 9.45 -8.83 -13.57
N LEU A 39 10.49 -9.61 -13.25
CA LEU A 39 11.83 -9.10 -12.99
C LEU A 39 12.46 -8.47 -14.25
N ILE A 40 12.32 -9.13 -15.40
CA ILE A 40 12.78 -8.59 -16.69
C ILE A 40 12.11 -7.22 -16.94
N ARG A 41 10.78 -7.09 -16.74
CA ARG A 41 10.08 -5.80 -16.88
C ARG A 41 10.60 -4.76 -15.89
N GLY A 42 10.95 -5.15 -14.67
CA GLY A 42 11.54 -4.27 -13.68
C GLY A 42 12.86 -3.67 -14.14
N TYR A 43 13.75 -4.48 -14.64
CA TYR A 43 15.02 -4.00 -15.20
C TYR A 43 14.82 -3.12 -16.45
N LEU A 44 13.94 -3.52 -17.37
CA LEU A 44 13.67 -2.74 -18.58
C LEU A 44 12.99 -1.39 -18.27
N LYS A 45 12.09 -1.33 -17.29
CA LYS A 45 11.34 -0.09 -16.98
C LYS A 45 12.04 0.82 -15.98
N LEU A 46 12.79 0.27 -15.02
CA LEU A 46 13.32 1.02 -13.87
C LEU A 46 14.84 0.86 -13.67
N GLY A 47 15.50 -0.07 -14.36
CA GLY A 47 16.92 -0.39 -14.13
C GLY A 47 17.20 -1.01 -12.75
N LYS A 48 16.17 -1.50 -12.05
CA LYS A 48 16.25 -1.98 -10.65
C LYS A 48 15.65 -3.37 -10.50
N LYS A 49 16.02 -4.06 -9.41
CA LYS A 49 15.47 -5.37 -9.02
C LYS A 49 14.06 -5.22 -8.43
N VAL A 50 13.11 -4.87 -9.29
CA VAL A 50 11.69 -4.70 -9.00
C VAL A 50 10.89 -5.66 -9.86
N TYR A 51 9.87 -6.29 -9.32
CA TYR A 51 8.98 -7.20 -10.02
C TYR A 51 7.76 -6.48 -10.52
N ILE A 52 7.63 -6.26 -11.83
CA ILE A 52 6.51 -5.51 -12.42
C ILE A 52 5.60 -6.44 -13.21
N GLY A 53 4.33 -6.53 -12.81
CA GLY A 53 3.28 -7.25 -13.51
C GLY A 53 2.94 -6.66 -14.88
N PRO A 54 2.20 -7.38 -15.72
CA PRO A 54 1.71 -6.83 -16.98
C PRO A 54 0.69 -5.71 -16.75
N GLY A 55 0.53 -4.80 -17.71
CA GLY A 55 -0.44 -3.72 -17.65
C GLY A 55 -0.15 -2.60 -16.64
N CYS A 56 1.02 -2.62 -15.97
CA CYS A 56 1.38 -1.58 -15.02
C CYS A 56 1.85 -0.30 -15.72
N THR A 57 1.33 0.84 -15.23
CA THR A 57 1.74 2.18 -15.64
C THR A 57 2.43 2.88 -14.47
N ILE A 58 3.60 3.46 -14.73
CA ILE A 58 4.37 4.24 -13.74
C ILE A 58 4.77 5.54 -14.42
N THR A 59 4.23 6.65 -13.95
CA THR A 59 4.54 7.99 -14.45
C THR A 59 5.48 8.73 -13.51
N ASN A 60 6.21 9.73 -14.02
CA ASN A 60 7.20 10.51 -13.28
C ASN A 60 8.14 9.65 -12.40
N LYS A 61 8.73 8.62 -12.99
CA LYS A 61 9.57 7.60 -12.32
C LYS A 61 10.74 8.20 -11.54
N ARG A 62 11.23 9.38 -11.96
CA ARG A 62 12.37 10.07 -11.31
C ARG A 62 12.05 10.52 -9.89
N ASN A 63 10.76 10.71 -9.58
CA ASN A 63 10.28 11.08 -8.26
C ASN A 63 9.83 9.87 -7.41
N ILE A 64 10.23 8.64 -7.80
CA ILE A 64 9.83 7.42 -7.09
C ILE A 64 11.07 6.61 -6.72
N ASP A 65 11.26 6.35 -5.44
CA ASP A 65 12.26 5.43 -4.93
C ASP A 65 11.67 4.04 -4.69
N PHE A 66 12.12 3.08 -5.47
CA PHE A 66 11.82 1.67 -5.28
C PHE A 66 12.98 0.98 -4.59
N GLY A 67 12.70 0.34 -3.46
CA GLY A 67 13.61 -0.59 -2.81
C GLY A 67 13.80 -1.88 -3.61
N ASN A 68 14.69 -2.73 -3.14
CA ASN A 68 14.94 -4.04 -3.74
C ASN A 68 13.79 -5.01 -3.47
N ASN A 69 13.53 -5.90 -4.43
CA ASN A 69 12.50 -6.93 -4.35
C ASN A 69 11.06 -6.41 -4.18
N VAL A 70 10.81 -5.14 -4.47
CA VAL A 70 9.45 -4.60 -4.53
C VAL A 70 8.67 -5.34 -5.60
N THR A 71 7.40 -5.65 -5.32
CA THR A 71 6.49 -6.30 -6.26
C THR A 71 5.33 -5.37 -6.58
N ILE A 72 5.16 -5.04 -7.85
CA ILE A 72 4.01 -4.29 -8.37
C ILE A 72 3.19 -5.28 -9.20
N ALA A 73 2.02 -5.67 -8.70
CA ALA A 73 1.19 -6.65 -9.37
C ALA A 73 0.52 -6.07 -10.65
N HIS A 74 -0.09 -6.94 -11.46
CA HIS A 74 -0.64 -6.54 -12.76
C HIS A 74 -1.69 -5.43 -12.68
N ASN A 75 -1.77 -4.61 -13.73
CA ASN A 75 -2.73 -3.51 -13.90
C ASN A 75 -2.71 -2.45 -12.79
N THR A 76 -1.59 -2.31 -12.08
CA THR A 76 -1.38 -1.27 -11.06
C THR A 76 -0.93 0.02 -11.74
N LYS A 77 -1.50 1.16 -11.31
CA LYS A 77 -1.13 2.49 -11.78
C LYS A 77 -0.45 3.26 -10.64
N ILE A 78 0.75 3.77 -10.90
CA ILE A 78 1.51 4.57 -9.93
C ILE A 78 1.82 5.91 -10.57
N ASP A 79 1.31 6.97 -9.95
CA ASP A 79 1.58 8.34 -10.36
C ASP A 79 2.58 8.99 -9.40
N GLY A 80 3.77 9.31 -9.92
CA GLY A 80 4.84 9.95 -9.18
C GLY A 80 4.79 11.48 -9.18
N TYR A 81 3.72 12.10 -9.65
CA TYR A 81 3.55 13.57 -9.58
C TYR A 81 3.16 13.98 -8.16
N ALA A 82 4.17 14.23 -7.34
CA ALA A 82 4.05 14.67 -5.95
C ALA A 82 5.18 15.64 -5.59
N SER A 83 4.93 16.51 -4.61
CA SER A 83 5.90 17.49 -4.11
C SER A 83 7.04 16.85 -3.32
N GLU A 84 6.77 15.70 -2.68
CA GLU A 84 7.78 14.88 -2.01
C GLU A 84 8.04 13.60 -2.81
N ARG A 85 9.21 12.99 -2.63
CA ARG A 85 9.51 11.71 -3.30
C ARG A 85 8.61 10.61 -2.74
N LEU A 86 8.03 9.84 -3.66
CA LEU A 86 7.40 8.59 -3.27
C LEU A 86 8.48 7.57 -2.90
N SER A 87 8.24 6.77 -1.88
CA SER A 87 9.12 5.66 -1.54
C SER A 87 8.35 4.38 -1.25
N ILE A 88 8.85 3.26 -1.78
CA ILE A 88 8.33 1.93 -1.52
C ILE A 88 9.50 1.06 -1.06
N GLY A 89 9.49 0.65 0.19
CA GLY A 89 10.58 -0.04 0.87
C GLY A 89 10.85 -1.46 0.35
N ASN A 90 11.99 -2.02 0.75
CA ASN A 90 12.44 -3.33 0.31
C ASN A 90 11.42 -4.43 0.63
N GLY A 91 11.23 -5.37 -0.29
CA GLY A 91 10.36 -6.52 -0.10
C GLY A 91 8.87 -6.23 -0.10
N SER A 92 8.47 -4.97 -0.20
CA SER A 92 7.07 -4.54 -0.17
C SER A 92 6.33 -4.84 -1.47
N SER A 93 5.01 -4.94 -1.40
CA SER A 93 4.19 -5.30 -2.55
C SER A 93 2.92 -4.46 -2.67
N ILE A 94 2.60 -4.06 -3.89
CA ILE A 94 1.35 -3.41 -4.26
C ILE A 94 0.50 -4.44 -5.02
N GLY A 95 -0.70 -4.70 -4.52
CA GLY A 95 -1.65 -5.64 -5.11
C GLY A 95 -2.15 -5.21 -6.49
N ALA A 96 -2.69 -6.17 -7.23
CA ALA A 96 -3.19 -5.93 -8.58
C ALA A 96 -4.36 -4.92 -8.59
N TYR A 97 -4.48 -4.18 -9.69
CA TYR A 97 -5.53 -3.17 -9.91
C TYR A 97 -5.53 -2.03 -8.88
N SER A 98 -4.41 -1.80 -8.21
CA SER A 98 -4.27 -0.70 -7.26
C SER A 98 -3.93 0.60 -7.99
N LEU A 99 -4.30 1.72 -7.36
CA LEU A 99 -4.08 3.06 -7.87
C LEU A 99 -3.36 3.91 -6.81
N ILE A 100 -2.21 4.47 -7.17
CA ILE A 100 -1.54 5.50 -6.38
C ILE A 100 -1.68 6.82 -7.13
N ARG A 101 -2.40 7.77 -6.54
CA ARG A 101 -2.58 9.12 -7.05
C ARG A 101 -2.17 10.13 -5.98
N CYS A 102 -1.16 10.94 -6.28
CA CYS A 102 -0.64 11.92 -5.31
C CYS A 102 -1.22 13.32 -5.54
N THR A 103 -1.45 13.71 -6.78
CA THR A 103 -2.06 14.99 -7.12
C THR A 103 -3.47 14.75 -7.65
N SER A 104 -4.47 15.17 -6.86
CA SER A 104 -5.89 14.99 -7.19
C SER A 104 -6.43 16.08 -8.12
N HIS A 105 -5.93 17.32 -7.96
CA HIS A 105 -6.38 18.50 -8.71
C HIS A 105 -5.21 19.42 -9.06
N PRO A 106 -5.21 20.06 -10.26
CA PRO A 106 -4.12 20.95 -10.70
C PRO A 106 -3.88 22.18 -9.81
N SER A 107 -4.87 22.58 -9.01
CA SER A 107 -4.73 23.73 -8.09
C SER A 107 -3.83 23.45 -6.88
N LYS A 108 -3.52 22.17 -6.58
CA LYS A 108 -2.71 21.81 -5.43
C LYS A 108 -1.83 20.61 -5.74
N TYR A 109 -0.53 20.84 -5.71
CA TYR A 109 0.44 19.76 -5.89
C TYR A 109 0.43 18.88 -4.63
N GLY A 110 0.07 17.61 -4.79
CA GLY A 110 -0.10 16.69 -3.67
C GLY A 110 1.23 16.27 -3.07
N LYS A 111 1.19 15.82 -1.80
CA LYS A 111 2.38 15.57 -1.00
C LYS A 111 3.09 14.27 -1.37
N GLY A 112 2.39 13.14 -1.38
CA GLY A 112 2.98 11.85 -1.78
C GLY A 112 2.73 10.69 -0.83
N LEU A 113 3.48 9.59 -1.04
CA LEU A 113 3.30 8.31 -0.35
C LEU A 113 4.64 7.70 0.05
N THR A 114 4.74 7.27 1.30
CA THR A 114 5.84 6.42 1.79
C THR A 114 5.29 5.09 2.28
N ILE A 115 5.87 3.98 1.83
CA ILE A 115 5.62 2.62 2.31
C ILE A 115 6.94 2.05 2.81
N GLY A 116 6.97 1.57 4.03
CA GLY A 116 8.12 0.93 4.65
C GLY A 116 8.48 -0.43 4.03
N ASN A 117 9.37 -1.15 4.67
CA ASN A 117 9.85 -2.46 4.22
C ASN A 117 8.86 -3.58 4.54
N ASN A 118 8.90 -4.66 3.76
CA ASN A 118 8.13 -5.90 3.96
C ASN A 118 6.60 -5.71 4.05
N SER A 119 6.07 -4.58 3.58
CA SER A 119 4.67 -4.24 3.69
C SER A 119 3.91 -4.69 2.43
N ALA A 120 2.75 -5.34 2.64
CA ALA A 120 1.97 -5.96 1.58
C ALA A 120 0.59 -5.32 1.48
N MET A 121 0.34 -4.61 0.39
CA MET A 121 -0.94 -3.98 0.06
C MET A 121 -1.79 -4.96 -0.75
N GLY A 122 -3.04 -5.12 -0.36
CA GLY A 122 -3.99 -5.98 -1.06
C GLY A 122 -4.34 -5.48 -2.46
N ARG A 123 -5.16 -6.27 -3.17
CA ARG A 123 -5.66 -5.89 -4.50
C ARG A 123 -6.69 -4.77 -4.40
N PHE A 124 -6.83 -3.98 -5.47
CA PHE A 124 -7.79 -2.87 -5.54
C PHE A 124 -7.62 -1.86 -4.39
N THR A 125 -6.38 -1.63 -3.96
CA THR A 125 -6.08 -0.58 -2.98
C THR A 125 -5.97 0.77 -3.69
N GLU A 126 -6.65 1.77 -3.16
CA GLU A 126 -6.58 3.15 -3.67
C GLU A 126 -5.87 4.06 -2.68
N PHE A 127 -4.85 4.77 -3.16
CA PHE A 127 -4.09 5.74 -2.38
C PHE A 127 -4.33 7.14 -2.93
N GLY A 128 -5.29 7.86 -2.34
CA GLY A 128 -5.49 9.30 -2.55
C GLY A 128 -4.53 10.08 -1.66
N ALA A 129 -3.29 10.28 -2.14
CA ALA A 129 -2.16 10.74 -1.33
C ALA A 129 -1.89 12.25 -1.43
N ALA A 130 -2.93 13.06 -1.68
CA ALA A 130 -2.80 14.51 -1.82
C ALA A 130 -2.30 15.18 -0.52
N GLY A 131 -2.73 14.71 0.65
CA GLY A 131 -2.27 15.20 1.96
C GLY A 131 -1.05 14.48 2.53
N GLY A 132 -0.58 13.43 1.84
CA GLY A 132 0.49 12.55 2.30
C GLY A 132 -0.04 11.29 2.99
N ILE A 133 0.65 10.17 2.73
CA ILE A 133 0.38 8.88 3.38
C ILE A 133 1.71 8.28 3.81
N GLU A 134 1.80 7.92 5.07
CA GLU A 134 2.95 7.21 5.64
C GLU A 134 2.50 5.84 6.14
N ILE A 135 3.11 4.77 5.63
CA ILE A 135 2.85 3.39 6.04
C ILE A 135 4.18 2.79 6.51
N GLY A 136 4.19 2.24 7.70
CA GLY A 136 5.39 1.65 8.32
C GLY A 136 5.82 0.32 7.72
N ASN A 137 6.69 -0.37 8.44
CA ASN A 137 7.22 -1.67 8.06
C ASN A 137 6.28 -2.81 8.50
N ASP A 138 6.38 -3.95 7.83
CA ASP A 138 5.69 -5.20 8.19
C ASP A 138 4.17 -5.05 8.29
N VAL A 139 3.59 -4.16 7.46
CA VAL A 139 2.15 -3.94 7.38
C VAL A 139 1.54 -4.90 6.37
N ILE A 140 0.47 -5.59 6.73
CA ILE A 140 -0.29 -6.44 5.82
C ILE A 140 -1.72 -5.93 5.66
N MET A 141 -2.16 -5.76 4.41
CA MET A 141 -3.49 -5.23 4.12
C MET A 141 -4.32 -6.18 3.27
N GLY A 142 -5.59 -6.29 3.62
CA GLY A 142 -6.60 -6.94 2.79
C GLY A 142 -6.86 -6.18 1.47
N SER A 143 -7.77 -6.71 0.67
CA SER A 143 -8.17 -6.08 -0.60
C SER A 143 -9.20 -4.96 -0.38
N TYR A 144 -9.29 -4.05 -1.38
CA TYR A 144 -10.26 -2.95 -1.40
C TYR A 144 -10.06 -1.94 -0.24
N VAL A 145 -8.85 -1.74 0.20
CA VAL A 145 -8.52 -0.68 1.17
C VAL A 145 -8.41 0.65 0.45
N SER A 146 -8.95 1.72 1.03
CA SER A 146 -8.88 3.06 0.46
C SER A 146 -8.34 4.09 1.44
N PHE A 147 -7.54 5.02 0.91
CA PHE A 147 -6.92 6.11 1.66
C PHE A 147 -7.36 7.44 1.04
N HIS A 148 -7.93 8.32 1.86
CA HIS A 148 -8.39 9.64 1.47
C HIS A 148 -7.73 10.69 2.37
N SER A 149 -6.54 11.15 1.98
CA SER A 149 -5.73 12.08 2.79
C SER A 149 -6.08 13.55 2.55
N GLU A 150 -7.30 13.83 2.11
CA GLU A 150 -7.81 15.17 1.84
C GLU A 150 -9.31 15.21 2.09
N ASN A 151 -9.79 16.28 2.73
CA ASN A 151 -11.21 16.55 2.96
C ASN A 151 -11.62 17.87 2.34
N HIS A 152 -12.80 17.92 1.68
CA HIS A 152 -13.40 19.18 1.26
C HIS A 152 -13.92 19.98 2.46
N ASN A 153 -13.69 21.30 2.44
CA ASN A 153 -14.29 22.21 3.40
C ASN A 153 -15.76 22.44 3.01
N PHE A 154 -16.65 22.44 3.99
CA PHE A 154 -18.09 22.54 3.76
C PHE A 154 -18.81 23.44 4.77
N ALA A 155 -18.10 24.03 5.74
CA ALA A 155 -18.72 24.75 6.86
C ALA A 155 -19.40 26.06 6.44
N ASN A 156 -19.01 26.67 5.32
CA ASN A 156 -19.65 27.89 4.83
C ASN A 156 -20.90 27.55 4.01
N THR A 157 -22.07 27.82 4.56
CA THR A 157 -23.37 27.52 3.92
C THR A 157 -23.73 28.45 2.74
N THR A 158 -22.99 29.57 2.56
CA THR A 158 -23.25 30.52 1.48
C THR A 158 -22.40 30.29 0.22
N LYS A 159 -21.43 29.36 0.29
CA LYS A 159 -20.55 29.00 -0.83
C LYS A 159 -20.75 27.55 -1.25
N LEU A 160 -20.57 27.25 -2.52
CA LEU A 160 -20.55 25.88 -2.99
C LEU A 160 -19.37 25.12 -2.35
N ILE A 161 -19.57 23.87 -1.96
CA ILE A 161 -18.53 23.05 -1.32
C ILE A 161 -17.25 23.02 -2.15
N ARG A 162 -17.36 22.89 -3.47
CA ARG A 162 -16.20 22.89 -4.40
C ARG A 162 -15.39 24.18 -4.40
N GLU A 163 -15.94 25.29 -3.90
CA GLU A 163 -15.29 26.61 -3.86
C GLU A 163 -14.62 26.88 -2.49
N GLN A 164 -14.88 26.04 -1.50
CA GLN A 164 -14.35 26.25 -0.15
C GLN A 164 -12.95 25.66 0.06
N GLY A 165 -12.40 25.00 -0.97
CA GLY A 165 -11.09 24.39 -0.91
C GLY A 165 -11.07 23.08 -0.10
N VAL A 166 -9.87 22.66 0.29
CA VAL A 166 -9.62 21.38 0.96
C VAL A 166 -8.65 21.54 2.13
N THR A 167 -8.79 20.67 3.14
CA THR A 167 -7.79 20.46 4.19
C THR A 167 -7.11 19.12 3.99
N SER A 168 -5.85 19.02 4.36
CA SER A 168 -5.06 17.79 4.28
C SER A 168 -4.07 17.74 5.43
N LYS A 169 -4.28 16.79 6.34
CA LYS A 169 -3.41 16.50 7.50
C LYS A 169 -2.50 15.30 7.24
N GLY A 170 -2.90 14.45 6.29
CA GLY A 170 -2.23 13.20 5.98
C GLY A 170 -2.72 12.02 6.80
N ILE A 171 -2.21 10.83 6.46
CA ILE A 171 -2.56 9.55 7.09
C ILE A 171 -1.29 8.87 7.54
N LYS A 172 -1.26 8.33 8.76
CA LYS A 172 -0.12 7.59 9.30
C LYS A 172 -0.53 6.22 9.82
N ILE A 173 0.15 5.19 9.35
CA ILE A 173 0.02 3.80 9.80
C ILE A 173 1.38 3.34 10.33
N GLY A 174 1.42 2.88 11.57
CA GLY A 174 2.63 2.40 12.23
C GLY A 174 3.16 1.08 11.66
N ASN A 175 4.08 0.47 12.38
CA ASN A 175 4.70 -0.79 12.00
C ASN A 175 3.88 -1.99 12.51
N ASN A 176 4.05 -3.15 11.85
CA ASN A 176 3.41 -4.41 12.26
C ASN A 176 1.89 -4.27 12.43
N VAL A 177 1.23 -3.70 11.45
CA VAL A 177 -0.23 -3.49 11.45
C VAL A 177 -0.92 -4.45 10.49
N TRP A 178 -1.98 -5.10 10.97
CA TRP A 178 -2.87 -5.87 10.10
C TRP A 178 -4.13 -5.08 9.79
N VAL A 179 -4.36 -4.80 8.51
CA VAL A 179 -5.54 -4.10 8.01
C VAL A 179 -6.46 -5.10 7.31
N GLY A 180 -7.67 -5.24 7.78
CA GLY A 180 -8.73 -6.05 7.15
C GLY A 180 -9.13 -5.52 5.77
N ALA A 181 -9.88 -6.31 5.03
CA ALA A 181 -10.41 -5.89 3.72
C ALA A 181 -11.43 -4.76 3.85
N LYS A 182 -11.55 -3.92 2.80
CA LYS A 182 -12.53 -2.82 2.70
C LYS A 182 -12.44 -1.77 3.82
N VAL A 183 -11.27 -1.60 4.41
CA VAL A 183 -11.03 -0.51 5.36
C VAL A 183 -10.85 0.80 4.61
N THR A 184 -11.44 1.87 5.14
CA THR A 184 -11.27 3.24 4.64
C THR A 184 -10.54 4.09 5.68
N PHE A 185 -9.41 4.68 5.28
CA PHE A 185 -8.66 5.64 6.08
C PHE A 185 -8.96 7.05 5.61
N LEU A 186 -9.36 7.92 6.54
CA LEU A 186 -9.68 9.33 6.27
C LEU A 186 -8.56 10.25 6.75
N ASP A 187 -8.54 11.45 6.18
CA ASP A 187 -7.54 12.47 6.45
C ASP A 187 -7.38 12.76 7.96
N GLY A 188 -6.13 12.84 8.40
CA GLY A 188 -5.76 13.09 9.79
C GLY A 188 -5.76 11.85 10.68
N CYS A 189 -6.10 10.66 10.16
CA CYS A 189 -6.06 9.46 11.01
C CYS A 189 -4.63 8.97 11.24
N VAL A 190 -4.41 8.43 12.44
CA VAL A 190 -3.15 7.82 12.87
C VAL A 190 -3.45 6.47 13.52
N VAL A 191 -2.79 5.43 13.06
CA VAL A 191 -2.82 4.09 13.67
C VAL A 191 -1.43 3.78 14.20
N GLY A 192 -1.33 3.46 15.48
CA GLY A 192 -0.08 3.11 16.14
C GLY A 192 0.52 1.79 15.65
N ASN A 193 1.57 1.35 16.31
CA ASN A 193 2.25 0.09 15.99
C ASN A 193 1.47 -1.11 16.56
N HIS A 194 1.68 -2.29 15.97
CA HIS A 194 1.12 -3.55 16.45
C HIS A 194 -0.41 -3.50 16.63
N CYS A 195 -1.09 -2.96 15.64
CA CYS A 195 -2.54 -2.79 15.64
C CYS A 195 -3.22 -3.72 14.63
N VAL A 196 -4.48 -4.01 14.89
CA VAL A 196 -5.37 -4.70 13.96
C VAL A 196 -6.52 -3.76 13.62
N VAL A 197 -6.73 -3.50 12.33
CA VAL A 197 -7.91 -2.76 11.85
C VAL A 197 -8.88 -3.75 11.23
N ALA A 198 -10.05 -3.89 11.84
CA ALA A 198 -11.08 -4.85 11.40
C ALA A 198 -11.63 -4.50 10.02
N ALA A 199 -12.02 -5.52 9.25
CA ALA A 199 -12.58 -5.34 7.92
C ALA A 199 -13.79 -4.41 7.92
N GLY A 200 -13.88 -3.54 6.90
CA GLY A 200 -14.96 -2.57 6.74
C GLY A 200 -14.93 -1.37 7.67
N ALA A 201 -13.90 -1.21 8.51
CA ALA A 201 -13.79 -0.06 9.39
C ALA A 201 -13.57 1.25 8.62
N VAL A 202 -14.12 2.36 9.14
CA VAL A 202 -13.84 3.73 8.67
C VAL A 202 -13.02 4.46 9.74
N VAL A 203 -11.73 4.58 9.48
CA VAL A 203 -10.73 5.09 10.43
C VAL A 203 -10.55 6.59 10.23
N ASN A 204 -10.98 7.40 11.21
CA ASN A 204 -10.94 8.87 11.16
C ASN A 204 -10.34 9.52 12.43
N GLY A 205 -9.72 8.73 13.31
CA GLY A 205 -9.16 9.17 14.58
C GLY A 205 -7.70 8.77 14.78
N VAL A 206 -7.19 9.07 15.98
CA VAL A 206 -5.85 8.69 16.43
C VAL A 206 -5.99 7.49 17.37
N PHE A 207 -5.28 6.42 17.07
CA PHE A 207 -5.30 5.15 17.80
C PHE A 207 -3.90 4.82 18.31
N PRO A 208 -3.77 4.46 19.60
CA PRO A 208 -2.48 4.13 20.19
C PRO A 208 -1.94 2.78 19.67
N ASP A 209 -0.74 2.44 20.07
CA ASP A 209 -0.15 1.13 19.84
C ASP A 209 -0.96 0.00 20.50
N ASN A 210 -0.79 -1.21 20.04
CA ASN A 210 -1.30 -2.45 20.65
C ASN A 210 -2.83 -2.46 20.81
N CYS A 211 -3.59 -2.16 19.76
CA CYS A 211 -5.05 -2.20 19.84
C CYS A 211 -5.72 -2.82 18.61
N VAL A 212 -6.93 -3.32 18.82
CA VAL A 212 -7.85 -3.74 17.77
C VAL A 212 -8.86 -2.62 17.55
N ILE A 213 -8.97 -2.15 16.31
CA ILE A 213 -9.77 -1.01 15.88
C ILE A 213 -10.87 -1.52 14.93
N GLY A 214 -12.10 -1.03 15.07
CA GLY A 214 -13.16 -1.41 14.14
C GLY A 214 -14.41 -0.54 14.26
N GLY A 215 -15.31 -0.69 13.29
CA GLY A 215 -16.59 0.03 13.24
C GLY A 215 -16.59 1.23 12.29
N VAL A 216 -17.77 1.89 12.21
CA VAL A 216 -18.05 3.09 11.40
C VAL A 216 -18.84 4.08 12.28
N PRO A 217 -18.19 5.16 12.77
CA PRO A 217 -16.74 5.42 12.77
C PRO A 217 -15.98 4.40 13.63
N ALA A 218 -14.70 4.22 13.32
CA ALA A 218 -13.85 3.25 14.01
C ALA A 218 -13.58 3.66 15.47
N LYS A 219 -13.55 2.66 16.36
CA LYS A 219 -13.24 2.80 17.78
C LYS A 219 -12.29 1.66 18.21
N ILE A 220 -11.63 1.80 19.34
CA ILE A 220 -10.89 0.70 19.96
C ILE A 220 -11.90 -0.35 20.44
N ILE A 221 -11.76 -1.57 19.95
CA ILE A 221 -12.57 -2.74 20.35
C ILE A 221 -11.95 -3.41 21.58
N LYS A 222 -10.61 -3.54 21.60
CA LYS A 222 -9.83 -4.08 22.70
C LYS A 222 -8.36 -3.71 22.56
N ASN A 223 -7.62 -3.76 23.66
CA ASN A 223 -6.17 -3.71 23.67
C ASN A 223 -5.60 -5.12 23.40
N ILE A 224 -4.40 -5.18 22.82
CA ILE A 224 -3.60 -6.40 22.62
C ILE A 224 -2.60 -6.42 23.77
N GLU A 225 -2.64 -7.49 24.55
CA GLU A 225 -1.72 -7.75 25.67
C GLU A 225 -0.44 -8.44 25.20
#